data_d04cbd3ac9815c047904e96b931ec766
#
_entry.id   d04cbd3ac9815c047904e96b931ec766
#
_cell.length_a   1.000
_cell.length_b   1.000
_cell.length_c   1.000
_cell.angle_alpha   90.00
_cell.angle_beta   90.00
_cell.angle_gamma   90.00
#
_symmetry.space_group_name_H-M   'P 1'
#
loop_
_entity.id
_entity.type
_entity.pdbx_description
1 polymer ?
#
loop_
_entity_poly.entity_id
_entity_poly.type
_entity_poly.pdbx_seq_one_letter_code
_entity_poly.pdbx_strand_id
1 'polypeptide(L)'
;MVKITPPPPCLSKPRPKFCTLKKGTELLRIFQTEYSPTAISFRFWGPLHRFDHHLGECSCVDIAQENDETCELQTQEASSDEQTLILQKHFAPPGCYKPLERKAWDNPERGIYYAAPVDLLSSCLVEVFGDTGCIEITDHQIAIISCTSRLRLLDIRGSGAMRAGANDATLAKTPKRGLSQAWSRYFYEQQEVYPEIEGIIYRNAHNDEEAIALYERAKHLLRLKNVLPLKHELLRDVILKAAEENNLEVERYW
;
A
#
# COMPACT_ATOMS: atom_id res chain seq x y z
N MET A 1 -11.85 -23.41 1.28
CA MET A 1 -11.28 -22.03 1.19
C MET A 1 -9.85 -22.17 0.71
N VAL A 2 -9.45 -21.54 -0.40
CA VAL A 2 -8.05 -21.58 -0.89
C VAL A 2 -7.20 -20.72 0.03
N LYS A 3 -6.09 -21.26 0.53
CA LYS A 3 -5.20 -20.55 1.47
C LYS A 3 -4.04 -19.96 0.67
N ILE A 4 -3.85 -18.66 0.72
CA ILE A 4 -2.67 -18.00 0.13
C ILE A 4 -1.43 -18.50 0.89
N THR A 5 -0.42 -18.94 0.14
CA THR A 5 0.86 -19.39 0.68
C THR A 5 1.95 -18.35 0.40
N PRO A 6 3.03 -18.33 1.19
CA PRO A 6 4.23 -17.56 0.87
C PRO A 6 4.78 -17.92 -0.51
N PRO A 7 5.51 -17.01 -1.17
CA PRO A 7 6.15 -17.33 -2.45
C PRO A 7 7.15 -18.49 -2.27
N PRO A 8 7.16 -19.45 -3.20
CA PRO A 8 8.11 -20.56 -3.15
C PRO A 8 9.51 -20.05 -3.54
N PRO A 9 10.59 -20.77 -3.17
CA PRO A 9 11.95 -20.42 -3.57
C PRO A 9 12.13 -20.32 -5.09
N CYS A 10 11.38 -21.10 -5.85
CA CYS A 10 11.39 -21.09 -7.31
C CYS A 10 10.01 -21.46 -7.85
N LEU A 11 9.53 -20.70 -8.83
CA LEU A 11 8.30 -21.00 -9.55
C LEU A 11 8.58 -21.82 -10.81
N SER A 12 7.91 -22.94 -10.96
CA SER A 12 8.17 -23.87 -12.05
C SER A 12 7.82 -23.33 -13.44
N LYS A 13 6.80 -22.49 -13.62
CA LYS A 13 6.40 -21.89 -14.91
C LYS A 13 5.45 -20.69 -14.75
N PRO A 14 5.84 -19.57 -14.16
CA PRO A 14 4.99 -18.39 -14.12
C PRO A 14 4.79 -17.83 -15.54
N ARG A 15 3.60 -17.29 -15.77
CA ARG A 15 3.26 -16.57 -17.01
C ARG A 15 2.68 -15.22 -16.65
N PRO A 16 3.47 -14.32 -16.07
CA PRO A 16 2.99 -13.07 -15.54
C PRO A 16 2.27 -12.25 -16.61
N LYS A 17 1.24 -11.55 -16.20
CA LYS A 17 0.53 -10.55 -17.01
C LYS A 17 1.11 -9.18 -16.68
N PHE A 18 1.38 -8.39 -17.70
CA PHE A 18 1.87 -7.03 -17.53
C PHE A 18 0.83 -6.03 -18.06
N CYS A 19 0.75 -4.88 -17.39
CA CYS A 19 0.04 -3.70 -17.82
C CYS A 19 1.06 -2.59 -18.08
N THR A 20 0.87 -1.85 -19.17
CA THR A 20 1.75 -0.72 -19.48
C THR A 20 0.96 0.58 -19.41
N LEU A 21 1.32 1.45 -18.47
CA LEU A 21 0.88 2.83 -18.47
C LEU A 21 1.68 3.59 -19.53
N LYS A 22 0.98 4.33 -20.38
CA LYS A 22 1.63 5.11 -21.44
C LYS A 22 2.21 6.41 -20.89
N LYS A 23 3.18 6.98 -21.60
CA LYS A 23 3.59 8.36 -21.37
C LYS A 23 2.37 9.28 -21.39
N GLY A 24 2.27 10.16 -20.41
CA GLY A 24 1.13 11.08 -20.25
C GLY A 24 -0.04 10.51 -19.45
N THR A 25 -0.02 9.21 -19.09
CA THR A 25 -1.03 8.68 -18.16
C THR A 25 -0.95 9.44 -16.83
N GLU A 26 -2.12 9.84 -16.34
CA GLU A 26 -2.25 10.58 -15.08
C GLU A 26 -2.71 9.67 -13.95
N LEU A 27 -2.14 9.90 -12.80
CA LEU A 27 -2.43 9.17 -11.56
C LEU A 27 -2.81 10.16 -10.47
N LEU A 28 -3.68 9.74 -9.56
CA LEU A 28 -4.00 10.43 -8.32
C LEU A 28 -3.24 9.81 -7.15
N ARG A 29 -2.87 10.66 -6.21
CA ARG A 29 -2.36 10.29 -4.89
C ARG A 29 -2.93 11.20 -3.83
N ILE A 30 -3.39 10.63 -2.72
CA ILE A 30 -3.65 11.33 -1.47
C ILE A 30 -2.46 11.08 -0.53
N PHE A 31 -1.95 12.11 0.12
CA PHE A 31 -0.81 12.02 1.04
C PHE A 31 -0.90 13.10 2.12
N GLN A 32 -0.25 12.86 3.25
CA GLN A 32 -0.04 13.84 4.32
C GLN A 32 1.36 14.42 4.22
N THR A 33 1.48 15.73 4.38
CA THR A 33 2.76 16.44 4.26
C THR A 33 3.74 16.05 5.38
N GLU A 34 3.24 15.66 6.53
CA GLU A 34 4.03 15.14 7.64
C GLU A 34 4.83 13.88 7.23
N TYR A 35 4.23 12.98 6.46
CA TYR A 35 4.85 11.70 6.06
C TYR A 35 5.48 11.71 4.67
N SER A 36 5.07 12.65 3.82
CA SER A 36 5.54 12.76 2.45
C SER A 36 5.83 14.22 2.12
N PRO A 37 7.08 14.68 2.22
CA PRO A 37 7.46 16.08 2.01
C PRO A 37 7.02 16.65 0.66
N THR A 38 6.89 15.80 -0.36
CA THR A 38 6.41 16.19 -1.69
C THR A 38 5.44 15.14 -2.24
N ALA A 39 4.60 15.54 -3.18
CA ALA A 39 3.66 14.68 -3.86
C ALA A 39 4.28 13.49 -4.60
N ILE A 40 5.57 13.57 -4.93
CA ILE A 40 6.33 12.50 -5.61
C ILE A 40 7.35 11.81 -4.69
N SER A 41 7.25 12.01 -3.37
CA SER A 41 8.08 11.32 -2.40
C SER A 41 7.67 9.87 -2.27
N PHE A 42 8.63 8.96 -2.42
CA PHE A 42 8.47 7.55 -2.09
C PHE A 42 8.70 7.35 -0.60
N ARG A 43 8.01 6.40 -0.01
CA ARG A 43 8.21 6.01 1.38
C ARG A 43 9.27 4.90 1.43
N PHE A 44 10.37 5.17 2.12
CA PHE A 44 11.51 4.26 2.26
C PHE A 44 11.58 3.55 3.62
N TRP A 45 10.52 3.57 4.37
CA TRP A 45 10.41 2.91 5.68
C TRP A 45 9.16 2.02 5.71
N GLY A 46 9.21 0.95 6.43
CA GLY A 46 8.16 -0.05 6.52
C GLY A 46 8.75 -1.44 6.79
N PRO A 47 8.00 -2.51 6.57
CA PRO A 47 6.75 -2.57 5.78
C PRO A 47 5.51 -2.15 6.57
N LEU A 48 4.55 -1.46 5.94
CA LEU A 48 3.27 -1.06 6.54
C LEU A 48 2.06 -1.49 5.71
N HIS A 49 2.12 -1.21 4.41
CA HIS A 49 1.01 -1.46 3.51
C HIS A 49 1.17 -2.78 2.77
N ARG A 50 0.10 -3.20 2.11
CA ARG A 50 -0.09 -4.52 1.51
C ARG A 50 1.00 -4.94 0.54
N PHE A 51 1.51 -4.00 -0.28
CA PHE A 51 2.53 -4.32 -1.28
C PHE A 51 3.89 -3.68 -1.00
N ASP A 52 4.16 -3.37 0.26
CA ASP A 52 5.50 -2.95 0.65
C ASP A 52 6.50 -4.08 0.41
N HIS A 53 7.59 -3.77 -0.28
CA HIS A 53 8.66 -4.71 -0.57
C HIS A 53 9.91 -4.48 0.27
N HIS A 54 9.77 -3.73 1.34
CA HIS A 54 10.83 -3.39 2.28
C HIS A 54 11.49 -4.64 2.87
N LEU A 55 12.79 -4.55 3.13
CA LEU A 55 13.52 -5.54 3.92
C LEU A 55 13.18 -5.33 5.40
N GLY A 56 12.97 -6.40 6.10
CA GLY A 56 12.59 -6.39 7.51
C GLY A 56 11.25 -7.08 7.69
N GLU A 57 11.18 -7.85 8.74
CA GLU A 57 9.95 -8.52 9.15
C GLU A 57 9.17 -7.53 10.01
N CYS A 58 7.91 -7.33 9.68
CA CYS A 58 6.94 -6.94 10.69
C CYS A 58 6.74 -8.18 11.57
N SER A 59 7.66 -8.40 12.47
CA SER A 59 7.74 -9.61 13.30
C SER A 59 6.54 -9.78 14.24
N CYS A 60 5.63 -8.82 14.27
CA CYS A 60 4.54 -8.79 15.23
C CYS A 60 3.21 -9.34 14.71
N VAL A 61 3.01 -9.46 13.40
CA VAL A 61 1.69 -9.83 12.85
C VAL A 61 1.63 -11.28 12.36
N ASP A 62 2.74 -11.87 11.99
CA ASP A 62 2.74 -13.22 11.38
C ASP A 62 2.73 -14.35 12.42
N ILE A 63 3.23 -14.12 13.64
CA ILE A 63 3.32 -15.16 14.68
C ILE A 63 1.97 -15.39 15.38
N ALA A 64 1.13 -14.36 15.51
CA ALA A 64 -0.17 -14.47 16.17
C ALA A 64 -1.24 -15.19 15.32
N GLN A 65 -0.97 -15.50 14.04
CA GLN A 65 -1.96 -16.10 13.15
C GLN A 65 -1.69 -17.56 12.75
N GLU A 66 -0.56 -18.13 13.11
CA GLU A 66 -0.31 -19.56 12.88
C GLU A 66 -0.79 -20.48 14.01
N ASN A 67 -0.99 -19.95 15.21
CA ASN A 67 -1.54 -20.69 16.33
C ASN A 67 -2.84 -20.06 16.79
N ASP A 68 -3.96 -20.63 16.36
CA ASP A 68 -5.32 -20.34 16.86
C ASP A 68 -5.52 -20.98 18.26
N GLU A 69 -4.46 -21.28 18.97
CA GLU A 69 -4.47 -21.76 20.35
C GLU A 69 -3.52 -20.89 21.18
N THR A 70 -4.14 -20.03 21.99
CA THR A 70 -3.58 -19.43 23.21
C THR A 70 -2.17 -18.85 23.10
N CYS A 71 -2.07 -17.59 22.67
CA CYS A 71 -0.94 -16.77 23.05
C CYS A 71 -1.09 -16.42 24.55
N GLU A 72 -0.65 -17.32 25.43
CA GLU A 72 -0.35 -16.95 26.78
C GLU A 72 0.81 -15.97 26.73
N LEU A 73 0.51 -14.70 27.01
CA LEU A 73 1.48 -13.65 27.30
C LEU A 73 2.46 -14.15 28.35
N GLN A 74 3.63 -14.59 27.93
CA GLN A 74 4.76 -14.65 28.85
C GLN A 74 5.11 -13.22 29.22
N THR A 75 4.47 -12.73 30.27
CA THR A 75 4.81 -11.50 30.95
C THR A 75 6.15 -11.69 31.64
N GLN A 76 7.24 -11.44 30.91
CA GLN A 76 8.42 -10.92 31.57
C GLN A 76 8.10 -9.49 31.99
N GLU A 77 8.32 -9.16 33.26
CA GLU A 77 8.09 -7.83 33.85
C GLU A 77 8.98 -6.81 33.13
N ALA A 78 8.47 -6.28 32.01
CA ALA A 78 9.05 -5.13 31.33
C ALA A 78 8.62 -3.84 32.06
N SER A 79 9.48 -2.85 32.11
CA SER A 79 9.17 -1.55 32.70
C SER A 79 7.93 -0.93 32.04
N SER A 80 7.22 -0.03 32.74
CA SER A 80 5.98 0.59 32.22
C SER A 80 6.15 1.25 30.84
N ASP A 81 7.35 1.74 30.55
CA ASP A 81 7.68 2.41 29.29
C ASP A 81 7.83 1.42 28.12
N GLU A 82 8.40 0.23 28.37
CA GLU A 82 8.48 -0.84 27.39
C GLU A 82 7.12 -1.46 27.09
N GLN A 83 6.27 -1.63 28.09
CA GLN A 83 4.90 -2.13 27.88
C GLN A 83 4.06 -1.16 27.07
N THR A 84 4.20 0.15 27.30
CA THR A 84 3.53 1.18 26.50
C THR A 84 4.01 1.17 25.05
N LEU A 85 5.30 0.96 24.83
CA LEU A 85 5.90 0.86 23.49
C LEU A 85 5.42 -0.40 22.75
N ILE A 86 5.34 -1.54 23.44
CA ILE A 86 4.85 -2.80 22.90
C ILE A 86 3.36 -2.68 22.55
N LEU A 87 2.53 -2.12 23.42
CA LEU A 87 1.12 -1.90 23.15
C LEU A 87 0.90 -0.95 21.98
N GLN A 88 1.69 0.12 21.85
CA GLN A 88 1.63 1.02 20.71
C GLN A 88 2.00 0.33 19.38
N LYS A 89 2.96 -0.60 19.37
CA LYS A 89 3.31 -1.40 18.21
C LYS A 89 2.20 -2.35 17.76
N HIS A 90 1.46 -2.93 18.71
CA HIS A 90 0.42 -3.93 18.42
C HIS A 90 -0.94 -3.32 18.06
N PHE A 91 -1.26 -2.13 18.55
CA PHE A 91 -2.58 -1.52 18.39
C PHE A 91 -2.58 -0.18 17.65
N ALA A 92 -1.41 0.33 17.24
CA ALA A 92 -1.37 1.54 16.45
C ALA A 92 -1.98 1.31 15.06
N PRO A 93 -2.94 2.14 14.62
CA PRO A 93 -3.46 2.07 13.25
C PRO A 93 -2.33 2.19 12.24
N PRO A 94 -2.44 1.56 11.06
CA PRO A 94 -1.48 1.76 9.99
C PRO A 94 -1.31 3.24 9.69
N GLY A 95 -0.09 3.75 9.78
CA GLY A 95 0.23 5.18 9.60
C GLY A 95 0.55 5.97 10.87
N CYS A 96 0.24 5.44 12.06
CA CYS A 96 0.50 6.13 13.35
C CYS A 96 1.89 5.86 13.95
N TYR A 97 2.92 5.65 13.11
CA TYR A 97 4.27 5.44 13.61
C TYR A 97 4.97 6.76 13.92
N LYS A 98 5.48 6.89 15.14
CA LYS A 98 6.26 8.06 15.57
C LYS A 98 7.59 8.16 14.80
N PRO A 99 8.14 9.37 14.58
CA PRO A 99 9.38 9.57 13.82
C PRO A 99 10.58 8.74 14.30
N LEU A 100 10.66 8.42 15.59
CA LEU A 100 11.74 7.60 16.18
C LEU A 100 11.69 6.14 15.71
N GLU A 101 10.51 5.58 15.44
CA GLU A 101 10.34 4.20 14.98
C GLU A 101 10.68 4.06 13.49
N ARG A 102 10.60 5.15 12.72
CA ARG A 102 10.99 5.17 11.30
C ARG A 102 12.45 4.78 11.08
N LYS A 103 13.37 5.21 11.97
CA LYS A 103 14.81 4.94 11.83
C LYS A 103 15.16 3.47 11.95
N ALA A 104 14.41 2.71 12.71
CA ALA A 104 14.64 1.28 12.88
C ALA A 104 14.29 0.46 11.63
N TRP A 105 13.50 1.05 10.70
CA TRP A 105 12.95 0.35 9.53
C TRP A 105 13.22 1.07 8.22
N ASP A 106 14.23 1.91 8.18
CA ASP A 106 14.65 2.58 6.95
C ASP A 106 15.21 1.57 5.96
N ASN A 107 14.70 1.62 4.75
CA ASN A 107 15.15 0.82 3.62
C ASN A 107 15.56 1.76 2.48
N PRO A 108 16.79 2.28 2.47
CA PRO A 108 17.21 3.35 1.59
C PRO A 108 17.10 3.01 0.09
N GLU A 109 17.03 1.73 -0.24
CA GLU A 109 16.95 1.23 -1.61
C GLU A 109 15.56 0.72 -2.01
N ARG A 110 14.60 0.72 -1.07
CA ARG A 110 13.27 0.12 -1.30
C ARG A 110 12.16 1.10 -0.96
N GLY A 111 11.89 1.98 -1.89
CA GLY A 111 10.81 2.96 -1.75
C GLY A 111 9.52 2.49 -2.40
N ILE A 112 8.39 2.79 -1.78
CA ILE A 112 7.06 2.48 -2.27
C ILE A 112 6.22 3.74 -2.45
N TYR A 113 5.33 3.73 -3.43
CA TYR A 113 4.46 4.84 -3.78
C TYR A 113 3.09 4.30 -4.19
N TYR A 114 2.05 4.69 -3.49
CA TYR A 114 0.68 4.29 -3.79
C TYR A 114 -0.06 5.38 -4.55
N ALA A 115 -0.81 4.98 -5.57
CA ALA A 115 -1.60 5.83 -6.44
C ALA A 115 -2.79 5.09 -7.03
N ALA A 116 -3.70 5.81 -7.67
CA ALA A 116 -4.78 5.25 -8.48
C ALA A 116 -4.85 5.95 -9.84
N PRO A 117 -5.55 5.39 -10.86
CA PRO A 117 -5.90 6.13 -12.05
C PRO A 117 -6.60 7.45 -11.74
N VAL A 118 -6.39 8.48 -12.57
CA VAL A 118 -6.86 9.85 -12.28
C VAL A 118 -8.38 9.98 -12.14
N ASP A 119 -9.13 9.10 -12.76
CA ASP A 119 -10.60 9.03 -12.73
C ASP A 119 -11.15 8.24 -11.53
N LEU A 120 -10.29 7.63 -10.71
CA LEU A 120 -10.66 6.80 -9.57
C LEU A 120 -10.30 7.46 -8.22
N LEU A 121 -10.90 8.63 -7.95
CA LEU A 121 -10.72 9.31 -6.66
C LEU A 121 -11.18 8.43 -5.47
N SER A 122 -12.27 7.69 -5.66
CA SER A 122 -12.80 6.78 -4.64
C SER A 122 -11.77 5.72 -4.24
N SER A 123 -11.00 5.18 -5.19
CA SER A 123 -9.90 4.26 -4.89
C SER A 123 -8.84 4.88 -3.98
N CYS A 124 -8.46 6.15 -4.24
CA CYS A 124 -7.52 6.86 -3.36
C CYS A 124 -8.10 7.09 -1.96
N LEU A 125 -9.38 7.46 -1.87
CA LEU A 125 -10.03 7.72 -0.58
C LEU A 125 -10.13 6.45 0.26
N VAL A 126 -10.56 5.34 -0.31
CA VAL A 126 -10.69 4.09 0.45
C VAL A 126 -9.33 3.48 0.83
N GLU A 127 -8.28 3.71 0.06
CA GLU A 127 -6.91 3.29 0.43
C GLU A 127 -6.39 4.07 1.65
N VAL A 128 -6.83 5.31 1.85
CA VAL A 128 -6.38 6.15 2.97
C VAL A 128 -7.32 6.02 4.17
N PHE A 129 -8.64 6.02 3.95
CA PHE A 129 -9.65 6.13 5.00
C PHE A 129 -10.51 4.88 5.18
N GLY A 130 -10.40 3.89 4.30
CA GLY A 130 -11.26 2.71 4.30
C GLY A 130 -11.14 1.85 5.56
N ASP A 131 -9.97 1.76 6.16
CA ASP A 131 -9.76 0.99 7.39
C ASP A 131 -10.52 1.61 8.60
N THR A 132 -10.74 2.93 8.62
CA THR A 132 -11.48 3.64 9.68
C THR A 132 -12.96 3.80 9.35
N GLY A 133 -13.34 3.71 8.07
CA GLY A 133 -14.69 4.00 7.60
C GLY A 133 -15.07 5.48 7.67
N CYS A 134 -14.10 6.36 7.99
CA CYS A 134 -14.34 7.78 8.18
C CYS A 134 -13.29 8.63 7.47
N ILE A 135 -13.72 9.61 6.69
CA ILE A 135 -12.86 10.60 6.05
C ILE A 135 -12.64 11.76 7.03
N GLU A 136 -11.54 11.70 7.76
CA GLU A 136 -11.06 12.80 8.61
C GLU A 136 -9.89 13.50 7.92
N ILE A 137 -10.18 14.65 7.28
CA ILE A 137 -9.16 15.40 6.55
C ILE A 137 -8.44 16.35 7.50
N THR A 138 -7.16 16.12 7.73
CA THR A 138 -6.26 17.01 8.51
C THR A 138 -5.40 17.84 7.54
N ASP A 139 -4.16 17.45 7.34
CA ASP A 139 -3.15 18.06 6.46
C ASP A 139 -3.02 17.32 5.10
N HIS A 140 -4.03 16.53 4.75
CA HIS A 140 -4.04 15.74 3.52
C HIS A 140 -4.02 16.63 2.27
N GLN A 141 -3.20 16.22 1.33
CA GLN A 141 -3.10 16.78 -0.01
C GLN A 141 -3.52 15.75 -1.05
N ILE A 142 -4.04 16.21 -2.17
CA ILE A 142 -4.25 15.39 -3.37
C ILE A 142 -3.37 15.90 -4.49
N ALA A 143 -2.72 14.99 -5.20
CA ALA A 143 -1.84 15.32 -6.31
C ALA A 143 -2.25 14.58 -7.58
N ILE A 144 -2.12 15.29 -8.71
CA ILE A 144 -2.14 14.72 -10.05
C ILE A 144 -0.69 14.57 -10.51
N ILE A 145 -0.32 13.35 -10.86
CA ILE A 145 1.02 12.97 -11.29
C ILE A 145 0.92 12.37 -12.69
N SER A 146 1.84 12.78 -13.57
CA SER A 146 1.91 12.26 -14.95
C SER A 146 3.12 11.37 -15.15
N CYS A 147 2.94 10.26 -15.87
CA CYS A 147 4.03 9.42 -16.34
C CYS A 147 4.82 10.16 -17.45
N THR A 148 6.12 10.35 -17.25
CA THR A 148 7.01 11.00 -18.24
C THR A 148 7.45 10.01 -19.33
N SER A 149 7.37 8.72 -19.06
CA SER A 149 7.64 7.61 -19.97
C SER A 149 6.62 6.50 -19.74
N ARG A 150 6.76 5.39 -20.46
CA ARG A 150 5.97 4.18 -20.18
C ARG A 150 6.39 3.58 -18.84
N LEU A 151 5.41 3.06 -18.07
CA LEU A 151 5.63 2.28 -16.86
C LEU A 151 5.11 0.86 -17.09
N ARG A 152 5.93 -0.13 -16.78
CA ARG A 152 5.57 -1.54 -16.86
C ARG A 152 5.18 -2.06 -15.48
N LEU A 153 3.92 -2.44 -15.31
CA LEU A 153 3.38 -2.93 -14.06
C LEU A 153 3.07 -4.42 -14.15
N LEU A 154 3.32 -5.14 -13.08
CA LEU A 154 2.79 -6.50 -12.91
C LEU A 154 1.28 -6.39 -12.68
N ASP A 155 0.49 -6.98 -13.55
CA ASP A 155 -0.97 -6.98 -13.44
C ASP A 155 -1.44 -8.21 -12.64
N ILE A 156 -1.80 -8.00 -11.38
CA ILE A 156 -2.33 -9.05 -10.50
C ILE A 156 -3.84 -9.02 -10.35
N ARG A 157 -4.55 -8.26 -11.20
CA ARG A 157 -6.01 -8.22 -11.23
C ARG A 157 -6.60 -9.51 -11.81
N GLY A 158 -7.74 -9.95 -11.28
CA GLY A 158 -8.40 -11.18 -11.72
C GLY A 158 -7.47 -12.39 -11.69
N SER A 159 -7.27 -13.05 -12.84
CA SER A 159 -6.35 -14.19 -12.95
C SER A 159 -4.87 -13.81 -12.91
N GLY A 160 -4.54 -12.52 -12.89
CA GLY A 160 -3.15 -12.04 -12.94
C GLY A 160 -2.30 -12.53 -11.78
N ALA A 161 -2.84 -12.55 -10.56
CA ALA A 161 -2.14 -13.07 -9.38
C ALA A 161 -1.72 -14.55 -9.56
N MET A 162 -2.64 -15.40 -10.03
CA MET A 162 -2.34 -16.81 -10.30
C MET A 162 -1.30 -16.97 -11.43
N ARG A 163 -1.38 -16.15 -12.46
CA ARG A 163 -0.40 -16.15 -13.56
C ARG A 163 0.97 -15.66 -13.11
N ALA A 164 1.01 -14.78 -12.12
CA ALA A 164 2.24 -14.36 -11.46
C ALA A 164 2.76 -15.40 -10.44
N GLY A 165 2.08 -16.53 -10.27
CA GLY A 165 2.55 -17.63 -9.44
C GLY A 165 1.88 -17.72 -8.07
N ALA A 166 1.08 -16.74 -7.66
CA ALA A 166 0.28 -16.87 -6.46
C ALA A 166 -0.82 -17.92 -6.67
N ASN A 167 -1.14 -18.68 -5.63
CA ASN A 167 -2.15 -19.73 -5.71
C ASN A 167 -3.59 -19.23 -5.52
N ASP A 168 -3.77 -17.92 -5.32
CA ASP A 168 -5.08 -17.31 -5.11
C ASP A 168 -5.15 -15.89 -5.71
N ALA A 169 -6.27 -15.59 -6.36
CA ALA A 169 -6.56 -14.26 -6.91
C ALA A 169 -6.81 -13.20 -5.83
N THR A 170 -7.02 -13.59 -4.57
CA THR A 170 -7.27 -12.68 -3.44
C THR A 170 -5.99 -12.11 -2.82
N LEU A 171 -4.83 -12.28 -3.44
CA LEU A 171 -3.54 -11.75 -2.96
C LEU A 171 -3.62 -10.27 -2.56
N ALA A 172 -4.34 -9.46 -3.33
CA ALA A 172 -4.55 -8.05 -3.03
C ALA A 172 -5.59 -7.78 -1.94
N LYS A 173 -6.35 -8.79 -1.51
CA LYS A 173 -7.47 -8.66 -0.57
C LYS A 173 -7.27 -9.44 0.73
N THR A 174 -6.18 -10.20 0.84
CA THR A 174 -5.90 -10.98 2.06
C THR A 174 -5.73 -10.06 3.26
N PRO A 175 -6.33 -10.39 4.42
CA PRO A 175 -6.08 -9.66 5.66
C PRO A 175 -4.63 -9.84 6.16
N LYS A 176 -3.95 -10.90 5.72
CA LYS A 176 -2.56 -11.20 6.07
C LYS A 176 -1.60 -10.34 5.25
N ARG A 177 -1.35 -9.10 5.69
CA ARG A 177 -0.47 -8.14 4.97
C ARG A 177 0.93 -8.70 4.73
N GLY A 178 1.51 -9.45 5.67
CA GLY A 178 2.82 -10.07 5.52
C GLY A 178 2.94 -10.99 4.30
N LEU A 179 1.86 -11.72 3.93
CA LEU A 179 1.85 -12.54 2.70
C LEU A 179 1.93 -11.69 1.43
N SER A 180 1.13 -10.61 1.36
CA SER A 180 1.17 -9.70 0.21
C SER A 180 2.54 -9.00 0.10
N GLN A 181 3.14 -8.65 1.24
CA GLN A 181 4.49 -8.06 1.31
C GLN A 181 5.56 -9.05 0.86
N ALA A 182 5.49 -10.30 1.28
CA ALA A 182 6.40 -11.36 0.84
C ALA A 182 6.31 -11.57 -0.68
N TRP A 183 5.09 -11.60 -1.24
CA TRP A 183 4.89 -11.66 -2.69
C TRP A 183 5.39 -10.40 -3.40
N SER A 184 5.18 -9.19 -2.86
CA SER A 184 5.72 -7.97 -3.44
C SER A 184 7.25 -7.98 -3.49
N ARG A 185 7.91 -8.42 -2.41
CA ARG A 185 9.37 -8.64 -2.40
C ARG A 185 9.80 -9.63 -3.47
N TYR A 186 9.12 -10.75 -3.56
CA TYR A 186 9.40 -11.77 -4.56
C TYR A 186 9.31 -11.24 -5.99
N PHE A 187 8.23 -10.51 -6.31
CA PHE A 187 8.07 -9.88 -7.62
C PHE A 187 9.17 -8.85 -7.92
N TYR A 188 9.57 -8.08 -6.91
CA TYR A 188 10.63 -7.09 -7.04
C TYR A 188 12.00 -7.71 -7.28
N GLU A 189 12.31 -8.82 -6.61
CA GLU A 189 13.64 -9.46 -6.60
C GLU A 189 13.86 -10.40 -7.77
N GLN A 190 12.82 -11.11 -8.23
CA GLN A 190 12.93 -12.12 -9.29
C GLN A 190 12.88 -11.50 -10.69
N GLN A 191 13.94 -10.74 -11.04
CA GLN A 191 14.03 -10.01 -12.31
C GLN A 191 14.02 -10.91 -13.55
N GLU A 192 14.44 -12.16 -13.46
CA GLU A 192 14.37 -13.12 -14.56
C GLU A 192 12.92 -13.47 -14.94
N VAL A 193 12.03 -13.46 -13.94
CA VAL A 193 10.62 -13.80 -14.12
C VAL A 193 9.75 -12.55 -14.34
N TYR A 194 10.04 -11.49 -13.62
CA TYR A 194 9.32 -10.20 -13.66
C TYR A 194 10.25 -9.07 -14.11
N PRO A 195 10.70 -9.09 -15.37
CA PRO A 195 11.73 -8.16 -15.82
C PRO A 195 11.24 -6.72 -15.81
N GLU A 196 12.06 -5.86 -15.22
CA GLU A 196 11.92 -4.40 -15.28
C GLU A 196 10.52 -3.87 -14.91
N ILE A 197 9.86 -4.50 -13.93
CA ILE A 197 8.59 -3.94 -13.42
C ILE A 197 8.87 -2.73 -12.54
N GLU A 198 8.17 -1.64 -12.78
CA GLU A 198 8.19 -0.43 -11.97
C GLU A 198 7.14 -0.46 -10.84
N GLY A 199 6.31 -1.51 -10.77
CA GLY A 199 5.29 -1.64 -9.74
C GLY A 199 4.26 -2.73 -10.03
N ILE A 200 3.17 -2.67 -9.30
CA ILE A 200 2.05 -3.61 -9.34
C ILE A 200 0.76 -2.83 -9.57
N ILE A 201 -0.14 -3.35 -10.44
CA ILE A 201 -1.52 -2.89 -10.55
C ILE A 201 -2.44 -3.97 -10.01
N TYR A 202 -3.38 -3.60 -9.14
CA TYR A 202 -4.25 -4.51 -8.42
C TYR A 202 -5.66 -3.94 -8.24
N ARG A 203 -6.57 -4.74 -7.68
CA ARG A 203 -7.86 -4.29 -7.17
C ARG A 203 -7.74 -4.07 -5.66
N ASN A 204 -8.08 -2.88 -5.17
CA ASN A 204 -8.00 -2.61 -3.73
C ASN A 204 -8.98 -3.48 -2.93
N ALA A 205 -8.77 -3.57 -1.63
CA ALA A 205 -9.53 -4.50 -0.78
C ALA A 205 -10.92 -3.95 -0.37
N HIS A 206 -11.12 -2.63 -0.45
CA HIS A 206 -12.31 -1.97 0.07
C HIS A 206 -13.45 -1.93 -0.95
N ASN A 207 -13.19 -1.44 -2.17
CA ASN A 207 -14.24 -1.23 -3.16
C ASN A 207 -13.95 -1.89 -4.53
N ASP A 208 -12.90 -2.72 -4.62
CA ASP A 208 -12.54 -3.44 -5.85
C ASP A 208 -12.14 -2.54 -7.03
N GLU A 209 -11.84 -1.28 -6.81
CA GLU A 209 -11.32 -0.37 -7.83
C GLU A 209 -9.82 -0.58 -8.08
N GLU A 210 -9.33 -0.04 -9.19
CA GLU A 210 -7.91 -0.16 -9.53
C GLU A 210 -7.05 0.72 -8.64
N ALA A 211 -5.97 0.13 -8.14
CA ALA A 211 -4.93 0.79 -7.38
C ALA A 211 -3.56 0.34 -7.87
N ILE A 212 -2.55 1.16 -7.62
CA ILE A 212 -1.20 0.97 -8.12
C ILE A 212 -0.22 1.16 -6.97
N ALA A 213 0.70 0.23 -6.82
CA ALA A 213 1.86 0.34 -5.95
C ALA A 213 3.12 0.41 -6.82
N LEU A 214 3.80 1.56 -6.81
CA LEU A 214 5.02 1.78 -7.59
C LEU A 214 6.25 1.56 -6.72
N TYR A 215 7.23 0.87 -7.24
CA TYR A 215 8.55 0.72 -6.66
C TYR A 215 9.41 1.97 -6.94
N GLU A 216 10.47 2.20 -6.18
CA GLU A 216 11.37 3.37 -6.33
C GLU A 216 11.96 3.50 -7.73
N ARG A 217 12.04 2.41 -8.50
CA ARG A 217 12.46 2.39 -9.91
C ARG A 217 11.62 3.33 -10.78
N ALA A 218 10.34 3.52 -10.43
CA ALA A 218 9.44 4.43 -11.12
C ALA A 218 9.69 5.92 -10.83
N LYS A 219 10.47 6.26 -9.79
CA LYS A 219 10.58 7.63 -9.27
C LYS A 219 10.94 8.66 -10.34
N HIS A 220 11.91 8.35 -11.19
CA HIS A 220 12.37 9.25 -12.24
C HIS A 220 11.43 9.32 -13.46
N LEU A 221 10.41 8.46 -13.51
CA LEU A 221 9.39 8.39 -14.56
C LEU A 221 8.11 9.14 -14.19
N LEU A 222 8.08 9.80 -13.04
CA LEU A 222 6.92 10.55 -12.54
C LEU A 222 7.21 12.05 -12.53
N ARG A 223 6.17 12.83 -12.85
CA ARG A 223 6.20 14.27 -12.79
C ARG A 223 4.93 14.81 -12.15
N LEU A 224 5.09 15.68 -11.16
CA LEU A 224 3.97 16.41 -10.58
C LEU A 224 3.34 17.35 -11.63
N LYS A 225 2.02 17.27 -11.78
CA LYS A 225 1.22 18.20 -12.57
C LYS A 225 0.52 19.23 -11.70
N ASN A 226 -0.15 18.78 -10.66
CA ASN A 226 -0.90 19.63 -9.76
C ASN A 226 -0.96 19.05 -8.35
N VAL A 227 -1.12 19.88 -7.35
CA VAL A 227 -1.36 19.50 -5.96
C VAL A 227 -2.32 20.51 -5.34
N LEU A 228 -3.29 20.00 -4.58
CA LEU A 228 -4.27 20.80 -3.86
C LEU A 228 -4.45 20.24 -2.45
N PRO A 229 -4.78 21.08 -1.47
CA PRO A 229 -5.30 20.59 -0.19
C PRO A 229 -6.54 19.71 -0.44
N LEU A 230 -6.64 18.58 0.23
CA LEU A 230 -7.82 17.71 0.09
C LEU A 230 -9.11 18.41 0.55
N LYS A 231 -8.99 19.43 1.43
CA LYS A 231 -10.09 20.33 1.84
C LYS A 231 -10.45 21.42 0.84
N HIS A 232 -9.88 21.41 -0.38
CA HIS A 232 -10.18 22.44 -1.36
C HIS A 232 -11.65 22.36 -1.82
N GLU A 233 -12.34 23.51 -1.91
CA GLU A 233 -13.77 23.58 -2.24
C GLU A 233 -14.16 22.82 -3.52
N LEU A 234 -13.31 22.87 -4.55
CA LEU A 234 -13.54 22.15 -5.82
C LEU A 234 -13.63 20.63 -5.65
N LEU A 235 -13.11 20.08 -4.56
CA LEU A 235 -13.10 18.64 -4.29
C LEU A 235 -14.28 18.19 -3.44
N ARG A 236 -15.01 19.12 -2.81
CA ARG A 236 -16.06 18.82 -1.85
C ARG A 236 -17.10 17.84 -2.39
N ASP A 237 -17.75 18.21 -3.48
CA ASP A 237 -18.87 17.43 -4.00
C ASP A 237 -18.42 16.05 -4.51
N VAL A 238 -17.24 15.98 -5.12
CA VAL A 238 -16.68 14.70 -5.58
C VAL A 238 -16.26 13.78 -4.42
N ILE A 239 -15.75 14.35 -3.32
CA ILE A 239 -15.42 13.59 -2.11
C ILE A 239 -16.70 13.11 -1.41
N LEU A 240 -17.70 13.97 -1.24
CA LEU A 240 -18.97 13.59 -0.63
C LEU A 240 -19.67 12.47 -1.42
N LYS A 241 -19.67 12.58 -2.75
CA LYS A 241 -20.18 11.52 -3.62
C LYS A 241 -19.42 10.20 -3.46
N ALA A 242 -18.08 10.25 -3.49
CA ALA A 242 -17.26 9.06 -3.31
C ALA A 242 -17.43 8.44 -1.91
N ALA A 243 -17.62 9.28 -0.88
CA ALA A 243 -17.91 8.84 0.48
C ALA A 243 -19.25 8.10 0.55
N GLU A 244 -20.31 8.67 -0.04
CA GLU A 244 -21.65 8.04 -0.11
C GLU A 244 -21.57 6.69 -0.84
N GLU A 245 -20.95 6.64 -2.02
CA GLU A 245 -20.81 5.42 -2.83
C GLU A 245 -20.04 4.30 -2.11
N ASN A 246 -19.15 4.64 -1.16
CA ASN A 246 -18.32 3.70 -0.41
C ASN A 246 -18.74 3.54 1.07
N ASN A 247 -19.88 4.12 1.46
CA ASN A 247 -20.39 4.10 2.84
C ASN A 247 -19.35 4.59 3.86
N LEU A 248 -18.65 5.68 3.53
CA LEU A 248 -17.71 6.35 4.43
C LEU A 248 -18.38 7.56 5.08
N GLU A 249 -18.18 7.73 6.37
CA GLU A 249 -18.57 8.96 7.07
C GLU A 249 -17.56 10.07 6.74
N VAL A 250 -18.02 11.34 6.73
CA VAL A 250 -17.14 12.49 6.51
C VAL A 250 -17.16 13.38 7.73
N GLU A 251 -16.07 13.34 8.49
CA GLU A 251 -15.89 14.20 9.66
C GLU A 251 -15.09 15.45 9.31
N ARG A 252 -15.51 16.59 9.89
CA ARG A 252 -14.77 17.86 9.85
C ARG A 252 -14.33 18.29 8.45
N TYR A 253 -15.20 18.10 7.48
CA TYR A 253 -14.82 18.51 6.12
C TYR A 253 -14.69 20.03 6.00
N TRP A 254 -15.54 20.80 6.75
CA TRP A 254 -15.59 22.26 6.76
C TRP A 254 -15.87 22.80 8.16
#